data_63fa51e26d4705a8f6c99c8bef126285
#
_entry.id   63fa51e26d4705a8f6c99c8bef126285
#
_cell.length_a   1.000
_cell.length_b   1.000
_cell.length_c   1.000
_cell.angle_alpha   90.00
_cell.angle_beta   90.00
_cell.angle_gamma   90.00
#
_symmetry.space_group_name_H-M   'P 1'
#
loop_
_entity.id
_entity.type
_entity.pdbx_description
1 polymer ?
#
loop_
_entity_poly.entity_id
_entity_poly.type
_entity_poly.pdbx_seq_one_letter_code
_entity_poly.pdbx_strand_id
1 'polypeptide(L)' 'MADWQTKKVDDVQAGDVVRYAGQEFTVARVDAPFLGRDEMVCLIEDTPERWHAYPAVIGGDVEVQVD' A
#
# COMPACT_ATOMS: atom_id res chain seq x y z
N MET A 1 1.01 15.24 -15.52
CA MET A 1 1.11 15.34 -14.06
C MET A 1 0.34 14.23 -13.42
N ALA A 2 0.89 13.67 -12.37
CA ALA A 2 0.21 12.61 -11.65
C ALA A 2 -0.86 13.21 -10.73
N ASP A 3 -2.03 12.62 -10.73
CA ASP A 3 -3.08 12.96 -9.80
C ASP A 3 -3.12 11.92 -8.69
N TRP A 4 -3.57 12.33 -7.53
CA TRP A 4 -3.68 11.45 -6.36
C TRP A 4 -5.12 11.37 -5.94
N GLN A 5 -5.55 10.15 -5.63
CA GLN A 5 -6.90 9.88 -5.18
C GLN A 5 -6.85 9.10 -3.87
N THR A 6 -7.69 9.47 -2.92
CA THR A 6 -7.79 8.73 -1.68
C THR A 6 -8.61 7.46 -1.92
N LYS A 7 -8.04 6.32 -1.54
CA LYS A 7 -8.73 5.03 -1.59
C LYS A 7 -8.63 4.35 -0.23
N LYS A 8 -9.49 3.38 -0.02
CA LYS A 8 -9.36 2.53 1.15
C LYS A 8 -8.20 1.55 0.95
N VAL A 9 -7.52 1.23 2.04
CA VAL A 9 -6.40 0.31 2.01
C VAL A 9 -6.78 -1.02 1.35
N ASP A 10 -7.99 -1.52 1.62
CA ASP A 10 -8.45 -2.78 1.06
C ASP A 10 -8.77 -2.71 -0.44
N ASP A 11 -8.80 -1.51 -1.04
CA ASP A 11 -8.98 -1.33 -2.47
C ASP A 11 -7.66 -1.23 -3.24
N VAL A 12 -6.53 -1.20 -2.54
CA VAL A 12 -5.22 -1.11 -3.17
C VAL A 12 -4.86 -2.44 -3.81
N GLN A 13 -4.30 -2.39 -5.02
CA GLN A 13 -3.92 -3.58 -5.78
C GLN A 13 -2.45 -3.52 -6.18
N ALA A 14 -1.92 -4.68 -6.53
CA ALA A 14 -0.57 -4.76 -7.06
C ALA A 14 -0.43 -3.85 -8.28
N GLY A 15 0.66 -3.10 -8.34
CA GLY A 15 0.92 -2.15 -9.41
C GLY A 15 0.52 -0.72 -9.08
N ASP A 16 -0.25 -0.50 -8.03
CA ASP A 16 -0.63 0.85 -7.63
C ASP A 16 0.59 1.58 -7.05
N VAL A 17 0.72 2.86 -7.40
CA VAL A 17 1.70 3.74 -6.76
C VAL A 17 0.98 4.47 -5.64
N VAL A 18 1.49 4.38 -4.43
CA VAL A 18 0.81 4.90 -3.25
C VAL A 18 1.72 5.82 -2.45
N ARG A 19 1.08 6.70 -1.67
CA ARG A 19 1.75 7.45 -0.61
C ARG A 19 1.22 6.96 0.71
N TYR A 20 2.09 6.43 1.53
CA TYR A 20 1.69 5.90 2.82
C TYR A 20 2.83 6.06 3.83
N ALA A 21 2.49 6.43 5.06
CA ALA A 21 3.47 6.60 6.14
C ALA A 21 4.63 7.52 5.77
N GLY A 22 4.35 8.56 4.98
CA GLY A 22 5.37 9.51 4.55
C GLY A 22 6.25 9.01 3.42
N GLN A 23 5.93 7.86 2.83
CA GLN A 23 6.71 7.26 1.76
C GLN A 23 5.85 7.11 0.51
N GLU A 24 6.50 7.21 -0.66
CA GLU A 24 5.86 6.95 -1.94
C GLU A 24 6.51 5.71 -2.54
N PHE A 25 5.70 4.72 -2.91
CA PHE A 25 6.23 3.47 -3.45
C PHE A 25 5.19 2.76 -4.32
N THR A 26 5.67 1.80 -5.12
CA THR A 26 4.79 0.95 -5.93
C THR A 26 4.50 -0.32 -5.15
N VAL A 27 3.22 -0.65 -5.03
CA VAL A 27 2.79 -1.88 -4.34
C VAL A 27 3.07 -3.07 -5.23
N ALA A 28 3.95 -3.97 -4.77
CA ALA A 28 4.22 -5.22 -5.49
C ALA A 28 3.11 -6.24 -5.23
N ARG A 29 2.60 -6.26 -4.01
CA ARG A 29 1.48 -7.11 -3.62
C ARG A 29 0.92 -6.63 -2.30
N VAL A 30 -0.27 -7.08 -1.97
CA VAL A 30 -0.90 -6.83 -0.68
C VAL A 30 -1.00 -8.18 0.03
N ASP A 31 -0.27 -8.33 1.13
CA ASP A 31 -0.22 -9.59 1.86
C ASP A 31 -1.14 -9.56 3.06
N ALA A 32 -1.51 -10.76 3.51
CA ALA A 32 -2.26 -10.92 4.73
C ALA A 32 -1.46 -10.37 5.90
N PRO A 33 -2.15 -9.97 6.96
CA PRO A 33 -1.49 -9.30 8.05
C PRO A 33 -0.51 -10.20 8.78
N PHE A 34 0.50 -9.55 9.22
CA PHE A 34 1.51 -10.07 10.11
C PHE A 34 0.84 -10.40 11.44
N LEU A 35 1.17 -11.54 12.01
CA LEU A 35 0.69 -11.97 13.33
C LEU A 35 -0.83 -12.21 13.40
N GLY A 36 -1.48 -12.51 12.27
CA GLY A 36 -2.88 -12.91 12.29
C GLY A 36 -3.87 -11.83 12.66
N ARG A 37 -3.53 -10.58 12.46
CA ARG A 37 -4.44 -9.46 12.75
C ARG A 37 -5.37 -9.25 11.58
N ASP A 38 -6.63 -9.56 11.76
CA ASP A 38 -7.62 -9.51 10.70
C ASP A 38 -7.92 -8.09 10.20
N GLU A 39 -7.64 -7.09 11.02
CA GLU A 39 -7.90 -5.70 10.68
C GLU A 39 -6.75 -5.02 9.94
N MET A 40 -5.70 -5.74 9.62
CA MET A 40 -4.53 -5.15 8.97
C MET A 40 -4.12 -5.93 7.74
N VAL A 41 -3.45 -5.24 6.83
CA VAL A 41 -2.78 -5.84 5.68
C VAL A 41 -1.39 -5.24 5.57
N CYS A 42 -0.51 -5.86 4.80
CA CYS A 42 0.80 -5.32 4.50
C CYS A 42 0.88 -4.92 3.03
N LEU A 43 1.23 -3.67 2.79
CA LEU A 43 1.54 -3.20 1.44
C LEU A 43 3.02 -3.47 1.22
N ILE A 44 3.36 -4.26 0.21
CA ILE A 44 4.72 -4.73 -0.01
C ILE A 44 5.36 -3.94 -1.14
N GLU A 45 6.52 -3.36 -0.86
CA GLU A 45 7.41 -2.80 -1.86
C GLU A 45 8.52 -3.83 -2.09
N ASP A 46 8.69 -4.27 -3.32
CA ASP A 46 9.67 -5.31 -3.63
C ASP A 46 10.41 -4.92 -4.92
N THR A 47 11.56 -4.30 -4.75
CA THR A 47 12.42 -3.89 -5.85
C THR A 47 13.80 -4.51 -5.64
N PRO A 48 14.65 -4.54 -6.69
CA PRO A 48 16.02 -5.04 -6.52
C PRO A 48 16.83 -4.28 -5.50
N GLU A 49 16.53 -3.01 -5.29
CA GLU A 49 17.26 -2.16 -4.35
C GLU A 49 16.68 -2.19 -2.95
N ARG A 50 15.39 -2.59 -2.82
CA ARG A 50 14.70 -2.36 -1.56
C ARG A 50 13.49 -3.27 -1.42
N TRP A 51 13.37 -3.88 -0.25
CA TRP A 51 12.16 -4.61 0.13
C TRP A 51 11.64 -4.01 1.43
N HIS A 52 10.34 -3.71 1.48
CA HIS A 52 9.76 -3.15 2.69
C HIS A 52 8.28 -3.53 2.78
N ALA A 53 7.83 -3.82 3.99
CA ALA A 53 6.43 -4.10 4.27
C ALA A 53 5.85 -2.95 5.09
N TYR A 54 4.73 -2.42 4.62
CA TYR A 54 4.05 -1.30 5.28
C TYR A 54 2.75 -1.81 5.87
N PRO A 55 2.67 -2.00 7.19
CA PRO A 55 1.41 -2.43 7.81
C PRO A 55 0.37 -1.32 7.67
N ALA A 56 -0.84 -1.70 7.31
CA ALA A 56 -1.92 -0.74 7.12
C ALA A 56 -3.23 -1.33 7.66
N VAL A 57 -4.08 -0.47 8.21
CA VAL A 57 -5.35 -0.89 8.79
C VAL A 57 -6.41 -0.93 7.69
N ILE A 58 -7.12 -2.04 7.60
CA ILE A 58 -8.25 -2.18 6.67
C ILE A 58 -9.29 -1.11 6.99
N GLY A 59 -9.77 -0.42 5.95
CA GLY A 59 -10.69 0.70 6.12
C GLY A 59 -10.01 2.03 6.30
N GLY A 60 -8.69 2.04 6.52
CA GLY A 60 -7.92 3.26 6.54
C GLY A 60 -7.77 3.84 5.14
N ASP A 61 -7.34 5.08 5.07
CA ASP A 61 -7.18 5.79 3.81
C ASP A 61 -5.72 5.77 3.35
N VAL A 62 -5.53 5.71 2.05
CA VAL A 62 -4.22 5.80 1.42
C VAL A 62 -4.37 6.60 0.12
N GLU A 63 -3.34 7.36 -0.22
CA GLU A 63 -3.34 8.10 -1.49
C GLU A 63 -2.75 7.21 -2.58
N VAL A 64 -3.47 7.09 -3.69
CA VAL A 64 -3.07 6.28 -4.83
C VAL A 64 -2.92 7.19 -6.04
N GLN A 65 -1.84 7.03 -6.76
CA GLN A 65 -1.59 7.79 -7.98
C GLN A 65 -2.51 7.31 -9.09
N VAL A 66 -3.22 8.23 -9.71
CA VAL A 66 -4.07 7.97 -10.88
C VAL A 66 -3.67 8.92 -11.99
N ASP A 67 -3.69 8.43 -13.21
CA ASP A 67 -3.34 9.26 -14.37
C ASP A 67 -4.56 9.51 -15.22
#